data_567246a6f9e9203a9f8ba02ca35b8222
#
_entry.id   567246a6f9e9203a9f8ba02ca35b8222
#
_cell.length_a   1.000
_cell.length_b   1.000
_cell.length_c   1.000
_cell.angle_alpha   90.00
_cell.angle_beta   90.00
_cell.angle_gamma   90.00
#
_symmetry.space_group_name_H-M   'P 1'
#
loop_
_entity.id
_entity.type
_entity.pdbx_description
1 polymer ?
#
loop_
_entity_poly.entity_id
_entity_poly.type
_entity_poly.pdbx_seq_one_letter_code
_entity_poly.pdbx_strand_id
1 'polypeptide(L)'
;GVSNEEIAEILVQLMKQAVGDRPFIISGGDVGSSVARYMASQSPQALLGLHLTDVGIIRPLLKKTHSLSLEEADYQERAQTFFETETGYMEIQATKPQTLSFGISDSPVGLLAWLGEKYWAWSGKDQNGDSLLSPEDMIHLVYLYWETNCAATAANVYLENATKLLPLANLTVATGISL
;
A
#
# COMPACT_ATOMS: atom_id res chain seq x y z
N GLY A 1 15.18 0.49 8.60
CA GLY A 1 14.09 0.45 7.64
C GLY A 1 14.22 1.58 6.63
N VAL A 2 13.43 1.51 5.59
CA VAL A 2 13.39 2.49 4.50
C VAL A 2 11.95 3.00 4.38
N SER A 3 11.75 4.31 4.41
CA SER A 3 10.43 4.94 4.23
C SER A 3 10.01 4.97 2.75
N ASN A 4 8.73 5.22 2.49
CA ASN A 4 8.22 5.38 1.12
C ASN A 4 8.90 6.54 0.38
N GLU A 5 9.31 7.59 1.09
CA GLU A 5 10.06 8.71 0.54
C GLU A 5 11.46 8.28 0.09
N GLU A 6 12.20 7.57 0.94
CA GLU A 6 13.53 7.04 0.61
C GLU A 6 13.47 6.01 -0.52
N ILE A 7 12.42 5.18 -0.57
CA ILE A 7 12.16 4.27 -1.69
C ILE A 7 11.96 5.06 -2.99
N ALA A 8 11.20 6.14 -2.93
CA ALA A 8 10.96 7.01 -4.09
C ALA A 8 12.26 7.60 -4.64
N GLU A 9 13.15 8.08 -3.77
CA GLU A 9 14.48 8.59 -4.18
C GLU A 9 15.31 7.53 -4.90
N ILE A 10 15.35 6.31 -4.36
CA ILE A 10 16.07 5.18 -4.96
C ILE A 10 15.49 4.84 -6.34
N LEU A 11 14.15 4.78 -6.46
CA LEU A 11 13.50 4.46 -7.73
C LEU A 11 13.69 5.56 -8.78
N VAL A 12 13.70 6.84 -8.40
CA VAL A 12 14.03 7.94 -9.32
C VAL A 12 15.46 7.77 -9.86
N GLN A 13 16.43 7.45 -8.99
CA GLN A 13 17.81 7.22 -9.40
C GLN A 13 17.94 6.00 -10.32
N LEU A 14 17.25 4.90 -9.98
CA LEU A 14 17.19 3.70 -10.81
C LEU A 14 16.67 4.02 -12.20
N MET A 15 15.55 4.76 -12.30
CA MET A 15 14.97 5.15 -13.57
C MET A 15 15.91 6.03 -14.40
N LYS A 16 16.61 6.97 -13.78
CA LYS A 16 17.64 7.77 -14.48
C LYS A 16 18.76 6.91 -15.04
N GLN A 17 19.18 5.87 -14.33
CA GLN A 17 20.18 4.91 -14.84
C GLN A 17 19.62 4.06 -15.99
N ALA A 18 18.36 3.63 -15.89
CA ALA A 18 17.75 2.74 -16.87
C ALA A 18 17.38 3.43 -18.19
N VAL A 19 16.83 4.66 -18.12
CA VAL A 19 16.27 5.36 -19.29
C VAL A 19 17.00 6.66 -19.62
N GLY A 20 17.98 7.07 -18.83
CA GLY A 20 18.70 8.35 -18.97
C GLY A 20 17.78 9.53 -18.64
N ASP A 21 17.92 10.61 -19.39
CA ASP A 21 17.10 11.83 -19.21
C ASP A 21 15.72 11.76 -19.87
N ARG A 22 15.34 10.59 -20.39
CA ARG A 22 14.00 10.42 -20.98
C ARG A 22 12.93 10.44 -19.90
N PRO A 23 11.89 11.27 -20.02
CA PRO A 23 10.80 11.27 -19.07
C PRO A 23 9.97 9.98 -19.18
N PHE A 24 9.36 9.57 -18.07
CA PHE A 24 8.61 8.32 -17.94
C PHE A 24 7.27 8.51 -17.23
N ILE A 25 6.42 7.49 -17.26
CA ILE A 25 5.16 7.43 -16.54
C ILE A 25 5.35 6.48 -15.36
N ILE A 26 4.74 6.82 -14.22
CA ILE A 26 4.69 5.96 -13.04
C ILE A 26 3.26 5.44 -12.86
N SER A 27 3.12 4.18 -12.52
CA SER A 27 1.86 3.61 -12.02
C SER A 27 2.10 2.99 -10.65
N GLY A 28 1.23 3.28 -9.69
CA GLY A 28 1.32 2.77 -8.33
C GLY A 28 -0.04 2.47 -7.71
N GLY A 29 -0.09 1.39 -6.91
CA GLY A 29 -1.22 0.99 -6.10
C GLY A 29 -0.79 0.69 -4.67
N ASP A 30 -1.68 0.77 -3.69
CA ASP A 30 -1.42 0.56 -2.28
C ASP A 30 -0.21 1.38 -1.77
N VAL A 31 0.78 0.75 -1.15
CA VAL A 31 2.06 1.38 -0.76
C VAL A 31 2.74 2.04 -1.97
N GLY A 32 2.66 1.41 -3.15
CA GLY A 32 3.17 1.96 -4.40
C GLY A 32 2.52 3.28 -4.81
N SER A 33 1.27 3.53 -4.46
CA SER A 33 0.62 4.85 -4.64
C SER A 33 1.33 5.93 -3.84
N SER A 34 1.69 5.63 -2.60
CA SER A 34 2.45 6.56 -1.76
C SER A 34 3.83 6.84 -2.33
N VAL A 35 4.57 5.79 -2.70
CA VAL A 35 5.90 5.91 -3.33
C VAL A 35 5.83 6.72 -4.62
N ALA A 36 4.87 6.42 -5.51
CA ALA A 36 4.67 7.13 -6.77
C ALA A 36 4.38 8.64 -6.57
N ARG A 37 3.61 8.99 -5.54
CA ARG A 37 3.35 10.38 -5.17
C ARG A 37 4.61 11.10 -4.67
N TYR A 38 5.46 10.44 -3.88
CA TYR A 38 6.76 10.99 -3.48
C TYR A 38 7.68 11.18 -4.68
N MET A 39 7.76 10.22 -5.62
CA MET A 39 8.52 10.38 -6.86
C MET A 39 8.04 11.60 -7.67
N ALA A 40 6.71 11.77 -7.80
CA ALA A 40 6.12 12.90 -8.50
C ALA A 40 6.35 14.24 -7.80
N SER A 41 6.41 14.25 -6.48
CA SER A 41 6.71 15.43 -5.67
C SER A 41 8.17 15.84 -5.76
N GLN A 42 9.10 14.87 -5.71
CA GLN A 42 10.55 15.11 -5.68
C GLN A 42 11.14 15.38 -7.07
N SER A 43 10.58 14.81 -8.11
CA SER A 43 11.13 14.86 -9.47
C SER A 43 10.05 15.04 -10.54
N PRO A 44 9.19 16.06 -10.45
CA PRO A 44 8.07 16.24 -11.38
C PRO A 44 8.53 16.39 -12.84
N GLN A 45 9.72 16.97 -13.07
CA GLN A 45 10.31 17.18 -14.39
C GLN A 45 10.74 15.88 -15.08
N ALA A 46 10.92 14.79 -14.34
CA ALA A 46 11.26 13.48 -14.88
C ALA A 46 10.03 12.70 -15.36
N LEU A 47 8.82 13.22 -15.11
CA LEU A 47 7.58 12.48 -15.32
C LEU A 47 6.72 13.08 -16.42
N LEU A 48 6.22 12.21 -17.30
CA LEU A 48 5.15 12.53 -18.25
C LEU A 48 3.77 12.41 -17.59
N GLY A 49 3.61 11.55 -16.59
CA GLY A 49 2.34 11.31 -15.93
C GLY A 49 2.46 10.40 -14.72
N LEU A 50 1.41 10.42 -13.92
CA LEU A 50 1.24 9.60 -12.73
C LEU A 50 -0.11 8.88 -12.83
N HIS A 51 -0.13 7.56 -12.62
CA HIS A 51 -1.34 6.77 -12.52
C HIS A 51 -1.43 6.13 -11.14
N LEU A 52 -2.58 6.27 -10.48
CA LEU A 52 -2.82 5.73 -9.14
C LEU A 52 -4.06 4.84 -9.14
N THR A 53 -3.97 3.65 -8.58
CA THR A 53 -5.11 2.75 -8.35
C THR A 53 -5.62 2.83 -6.90
N ASP A 54 -4.88 3.52 -6.02
CA ASP A 54 -5.27 3.84 -4.66
C ASP A 54 -4.69 5.21 -4.32
N VAL A 55 -5.54 6.13 -3.92
CA VAL A 55 -5.12 7.52 -3.64
C VAL A 55 -5.10 7.87 -2.15
N GLY A 56 -5.39 6.91 -1.27
CA GLY A 56 -5.45 7.16 0.17
C GLY A 56 -6.48 8.23 0.54
N ILE A 57 -7.53 8.38 -0.26
CA ILE A 57 -8.59 9.43 -0.12
C ILE A 57 -9.39 9.24 1.18
N ILE A 58 -9.34 8.07 1.76
CA ILE A 58 -10.18 7.68 2.90
C ILE A 58 -10.04 8.65 4.08
N ARG A 59 -8.81 9.03 4.46
CA ARG A 59 -8.60 9.94 5.59
C ARG A 59 -9.14 11.36 5.39
N PRO A 60 -9.01 12.00 4.22
CA PRO A 60 -9.67 13.27 3.93
C PRO A 60 -11.19 13.20 3.97
N LEU A 61 -11.81 12.13 3.47
CA LEU A 61 -13.27 11.96 3.48
C LEU A 61 -13.84 11.75 4.89
N LEU A 62 -13.06 11.19 5.80
CA LEU A 62 -13.45 11.07 7.21
C LEU A 62 -13.46 12.42 7.94
N LYS A 63 -12.78 13.44 7.42
CA LYS A 63 -12.83 14.82 7.92
C LYS A 63 -13.91 15.60 7.17
N LYS A 64 -15.16 15.57 7.67
CA LYS A 64 -16.29 16.29 7.08
C LYS A 64 -15.96 17.79 6.90
N THR A 65 -15.69 18.20 5.67
CA THR A 65 -15.43 19.60 5.30
C THR A 65 -16.55 20.22 4.48
N HIS A 66 -17.48 19.40 3.94
CA HIS A 66 -18.62 19.82 3.12
C HIS A 66 -19.77 18.79 3.23
N SER A 67 -20.92 19.11 2.65
CA SER A 67 -22.04 18.15 2.52
C SER A 67 -21.68 17.10 1.47
N LEU A 68 -21.69 15.82 1.85
CA LEU A 68 -21.37 14.71 0.97
C LEU A 68 -22.52 14.44 0.00
N SER A 69 -22.21 14.03 -1.23
CA SER A 69 -23.16 13.36 -2.12
C SER A 69 -23.56 11.99 -1.58
N LEU A 70 -24.58 11.36 -2.15
CA LEU A 70 -24.99 10.00 -1.75
C LEU A 70 -23.87 8.98 -1.98
N GLU A 71 -23.14 9.12 -3.09
CA GLU A 71 -22.03 8.23 -3.45
C GLU A 71 -20.83 8.43 -2.50
N GLU A 72 -20.52 9.67 -2.15
CA GLU A 72 -19.46 9.98 -1.18
C GLU A 72 -19.82 9.46 0.23
N ALA A 73 -21.09 9.54 0.61
CA ALA A 73 -21.56 9.03 1.91
C ALA A 73 -21.47 7.50 1.96
N ASP A 74 -21.90 6.79 0.91
CA ASP A 74 -21.76 5.33 0.79
C ASP A 74 -20.29 4.90 0.84
N TYR A 75 -19.42 5.59 0.09
CA TYR A 75 -17.99 5.32 0.13
C TYR A 75 -17.40 5.58 1.52
N GLN A 76 -17.81 6.66 2.19
CA GLN A 76 -17.33 6.97 3.55
C GLN A 76 -17.73 5.88 4.54
N GLU A 77 -18.96 5.36 4.48
CA GLU A 77 -19.44 4.30 5.36
C GLU A 77 -18.66 3.00 5.15
N ARG A 78 -18.46 2.59 3.91
CA ARG A 78 -17.64 1.42 3.57
C ARG A 78 -16.18 1.58 4.03
N ALA A 79 -15.60 2.74 3.80
CA ALA A 79 -14.25 3.06 4.24
C ALA A 79 -14.12 3.04 5.76
N GLN A 80 -15.09 3.57 6.48
CA GLN A 80 -15.10 3.55 7.94
C GLN A 80 -15.17 2.11 8.47
N THR A 81 -16.06 1.29 7.92
CA THR A 81 -16.16 -0.14 8.26
C THR A 81 -14.84 -0.86 8.04
N PHE A 82 -14.18 -0.64 6.89
CA PHE A 82 -12.86 -1.21 6.60
C PHE A 82 -11.83 -0.78 7.64
N PHE A 83 -11.80 0.49 8.03
CA PHE A 83 -10.86 0.98 9.05
C PHE A 83 -11.09 0.34 10.42
N GLU A 84 -12.34 0.14 10.81
CA GLU A 84 -12.69 -0.43 12.10
C GLU A 84 -12.38 -1.94 12.18
N THR A 85 -12.53 -2.65 11.06
CA THR A 85 -12.43 -4.12 11.05
C THR A 85 -11.14 -4.68 10.47
N GLU A 86 -10.47 -3.95 9.56
CA GLU A 86 -9.40 -4.52 8.75
C GLU A 86 -8.00 -3.94 9.02
N THR A 87 -7.88 -2.82 9.77
CA THR A 87 -6.60 -2.11 9.89
C THR A 87 -5.76 -2.48 11.11
N GLY A 88 -6.18 -3.43 11.93
CA GLY A 88 -5.42 -3.87 13.11
C GLY A 88 -3.97 -4.28 12.81
N TYR A 89 -3.73 -4.88 11.64
CA TYR A 89 -2.39 -5.24 11.18
C TYR A 89 -1.50 -4.00 10.98
N MET A 90 -2.06 -2.89 10.48
CA MET A 90 -1.32 -1.64 10.26
C MET A 90 -0.84 -1.05 11.58
N GLU A 91 -1.69 -1.04 12.62
CA GLU A 91 -1.35 -0.52 13.95
C GLU A 91 -0.22 -1.35 14.61
N ILE A 92 -0.28 -2.67 14.50
CA ILE A 92 0.77 -3.54 15.02
C ILE A 92 2.08 -3.28 14.28
N GLN A 93 2.06 -3.26 12.95
CA GLN A 93 3.25 -3.04 12.13
C GLN A 93 3.81 -1.62 12.24
N ALA A 94 2.95 -0.62 12.46
CA ALA A 94 3.37 0.77 12.66
C ALA A 94 3.99 1.04 14.05
N THR A 95 3.72 0.20 15.04
CA THR A 95 4.14 0.43 16.44
C THR A 95 5.10 -0.61 16.98
N LYS A 96 4.85 -1.89 16.71
CA LYS A 96 5.59 -3.04 17.25
C LYS A 96 5.87 -4.11 16.18
N PRO A 97 6.41 -3.75 15.00
CA PRO A 97 6.63 -4.71 13.91
C PRO A 97 7.53 -5.87 14.31
N GLN A 98 8.55 -5.62 15.12
CA GLN A 98 9.51 -6.65 15.52
C GLN A 98 8.87 -7.73 16.38
N THR A 99 7.94 -7.38 17.27
CA THR A 99 7.25 -8.38 18.11
C THR A 99 6.46 -9.37 17.25
N LEU A 100 5.74 -8.86 16.25
CA LEU A 100 5.02 -9.69 15.28
C LEU A 100 5.99 -10.53 14.45
N SER A 101 7.07 -9.90 13.97
CA SER A 101 8.04 -10.52 13.06
C SER A 101 8.65 -11.80 13.60
N PHE A 102 8.94 -11.89 14.89
CA PHE A 102 9.44 -13.11 15.50
C PHE A 102 8.46 -14.28 15.33
N GLY A 103 7.16 -14.05 15.54
CA GLY A 103 6.15 -15.09 15.41
C GLY A 103 5.93 -15.55 13.97
N ILE A 104 5.80 -14.61 13.04
CA ILE A 104 5.53 -14.94 11.63
C ILE A 104 6.77 -15.41 10.86
N SER A 105 7.97 -15.13 11.32
CA SER A 105 9.21 -15.64 10.72
C SER A 105 9.61 -17.02 11.27
N ASP A 106 9.05 -17.45 12.40
CA ASP A 106 9.34 -18.76 13.02
C ASP A 106 8.30 -19.84 12.67
N SER A 107 7.13 -19.43 12.19
CA SER A 107 6.02 -20.34 11.90
C SER A 107 5.43 -20.11 10.51
N PRO A 108 5.58 -21.05 9.57
CA PRO A 108 4.94 -20.95 8.27
C PRO A 108 3.42 -20.92 8.37
N VAL A 109 2.83 -21.59 9.35
CA VAL A 109 1.38 -21.55 9.61
C VAL A 109 0.99 -20.18 10.21
N GLY A 110 1.82 -19.61 11.07
CA GLY A 110 1.61 -18.26 11.59
C GLY A 110 1.64 -17.20 10.48
N LEU A 111 2.60 -17.32 9.56
CA LEU A 111 2.69 -16.44 8.39
C LEU A 111 1.50 -16.63 7.45
N LEU A 112 1.09 -17.90 7.21
CA LEU A 112 -0.09 -18.19 6.38
C LEU A 112 -1.36 -17.59 7.02
N ALA A 113 -1.54 -17.70 8.31
CA ALA A 113 -2.69 -17.11 9.00
C ALA A 113 -2.67 -15.58 8.90
N TRP A 114 -1.51 -14.96 9.08
CA TRP A 114 -1.35 -13.50 9.03
C TRP A 114 -1.64 -12.89 7.65
N LEU A 115 -1.09 -13.46 6.60
CA LEU A 115 -1.27 -12.98 5.22
C LEU A 115 -2.53 -13.55 4.57
N GLY A 116 -2.80 -14.82 4.78
CA GLY A 116 -3.89 -15.54 4.14
C GLY A 116 -5.26 -15.00 4.54
N GLU A 117 -5.44 -14.59 5.80
CA GLU A 117 -6.67 -13.90 6.24
C GLU A 117 -6.97 -12.68 5.37
N LYS A 118 -5.97 -11.84 5.09
CA LYS A 118 -6.14 -10.64 4.27
C LYS A 118 -6.36 -10.97 2.78
N TYR A 119 -5.62 -11.91 2.24
CA TYR A 119 -5.86 -12.40 0.89
C TYR A 119 -7.27 -12.95 0.72
N TRP A 120 -7.76 -13.70 1.71
CA TRP A 120 -9.12 -14.21 1.69
C TRP A 120 -10.18 -13.10 1.80
N ALA A 121 -10.00 -12.17 2.75
CA ALA A 121 -10.97 -11.11 3.03
C ALA A 121 -11.07 -10.09 1.87
N TRP A 122 -9.93 -9.74 1.26
CA TRP A 122 -9.86 -8.65 0.28
C TRP A 122 -9.91 -9.10 -1.18
N SER A 123 -9.80 -10.40 -1.45
CA SER A 123 -10.01 -10.92 -2.80
C SER A 123 -11.48 -10.80 -3.22
N GLY A 124 -11.72 -10.65 -4.53
CA GLY A 124 -13.06 -10.76 -5.07
C GLY A 124 -13.75 -12.06 -4.66
N LYS A 125 -15.07 -12.09 -4.69
CA LYS A 125 -15.87 -13.24 -4.35
C LYS A 125 -16.61 -13.76 -5.58
N ASP A 126 -16.79 -15.08 -5.66
CA ASP A 126 -17.63 -15.71 -6.66
C ASP A 126 -19.11 -15.63 -6.29
N GLN A 127 -19.97 -16.24 -7.10
CA GLN A 127 -21.42 -16.26 -6.88
C GLN A 127 -21.86 -17.01 -5.60
N ASN A 128 -20.98 -17.86 -5.04
CA ASN A 128 -21.22 -18.61 -3.80
C ASN A 128 -20.67 -17.90 -2.58
N GLY A 129 -19.96 -16.78 -2.76
CA GLY A 129 -19.28 -16.04 -1.70
C GLY A 129 -17.87 -16.56 -1.39
N ASP A 130 -17.35 -17.50 -2.19
CA ASP A 130 -16.00 -18.00 -2.06
C ASP A 130 -14.99 -17.03 -2.67
N SER A 131 -13.77 -17.02 -2.12
CA SER A 131 -12.67 -16.20 -2.65
C SER A 131 -12.32 -16.61 -4.09
N LEU A 132 -12.13 -15.62 -4.98
CA LEU A 132 -11.61 -15.85 -6.32
C LEU A 132 -10.13 -16.28 -6.30
N LEU A 133 -9.41 -16.01 -5.21
CA LEU A 133 -8.07 -16.52 -5.00
C LEU A 133 -8.15 -17.96 -4.47
N SER A 134 -7.58 -18.90 -5.20
CA SER A 134 -7.57 -20.29 -4.77
C SER A 134 -6.69 -20.51 -3.53
N PRO A 135 -6.95 -21.52 -2.69
CA PRO A 135 -6.05 -21.86 -1.57
C PRO A 135 -4.61 -22.13 -2.03
N GLU A 136 -4.41 -22.71 -3.20
CA GLU A 136 -3.09 -22.99 -3.79
C GLU A 136 -2.37 -21.70 -4.13
N ASP A 137 -3.03 -20.75 -4.81
CA ASP A 137 -2.46 -19.44 -5.11
C ASP A 137 -2.09 -18.67 -3.84
N MET A 138 -2.94 -18.74 -2.83
CA MET A 138 -2.68 -18.14 -1.52
C MET A 138 -1.41 -18.71 -0.87
N ILE A 139 -1.26 -20.03 -0.87
CA ILE A 139 -0.07 -20.70 -0.35
C ILE A 139 1.18 -20.28 -1.14
N HIS A 140 1.10 -20.19 -2.46
CA HIS A 140 2.22 -19.74 -3.30
C HIS A 140 2.63 -18.30 -2.96
N LEU A 141 1.68 -17.38 -2.78
CA LEU A 141 1.96 -15.99 -2.38
C LEU A 141 2.65 -15.92 -1.02
N VAL A 142 2.14 -16.67 -0.03
CA VAL A 142 2.73 -16.72 1.32
C VAL A 142 4.10 -17.37 1.31
N TYR A 143 4.29 -18.41 0.48
CA TYR A 143 5.57 -19.11 0.34
C TYR A 143 6.69 -18.18 -0.13
N LEU A 144 6.40 -17.20 -1.00
CA LEU A 144 7.40 -16.20 -1.39
C LEU A 144 7.95 -15.42 -0.20
N TYR A 145 7.10 -15.03 0.73
CA TYR A 145 7.54 -14.35 1.98
C TYR A 145 8.33 -15.28 2.88
N TRP A 146 7.91 -16.54 2.97
CA TRP A 146 8.57 -17.55 3.78
C TRP A 146 9.97 -17.86 3.26
N GLU A 147 10.10 -18.21 1.99
CA GLU A 147 11.37 -18.59 1.34
C GLU A 147 12.39 -17.45 1.36
N THR A 148 11.94 -16.23 1.16
CA THR A 148 12.81 -15.05 1.16
C THR A 148 13.03 -14.46 2.55
N ASN A 149 12.35 -14.97 3.56
CA ASN A 149 12.36 -14.45 4.94
C ASN A 149 12.17 -12.92 5.01
N CYS A 150 11.27 -12.36 4.18
CA CYS A 150 11.09 -10.92 4.06
C CYS A 150 9.90 -10.36 4.86
N ALA A 151 9.13 -11.18 5.57
CA ALA A 151 7.97 -10.74 6.34
C ALA A 151 8.32 -9.65 7.37
N ALA A 152 9.44 -9.81 8.07
CA ALA A 152 9.92 -8.82 9.04
C ALA A 152 10.30 -7.49 8.40
N THR A 153 10.98 -7.51 7.24
CA THR A 153 11.37 -6.29 6.52
C THR A 153 10.14 -5.59 5.92
N ALA A 154 9.17 -6.33 5.43
CA ALA A 154 7.90 -5.79 4.95
C ALA A 154 7.11 -5.08 6.07
N ALA A 155 7.05 -5.69 7.27
CA ALA A 155 6.40 -5.08 8.42
C ALA A 155 7.06 -3.75 8.87
N ASN A 156 8.37 -3.64 8.77
CA ASN A 156 9.11 -2.44 9.19
C ASN A 156 8.79 -1.19 8.36
N VAL A 157 8.33 -1.32 7.13
CA VAL A 157 7.93 -0.17 6.29
C VAL A 157 6.83 0.65 6.96
N TYR A 158 5.93 0.01 7.66
CA TYR A 158 4.85 0.68 8.39
C TYR A 158 5.36 1.57 9.52
N LEU A 159 6.33 1.08 10.31
CA LEU A 159 6.97 1.84 11.38
C LEU A 159 7.73 3.05 10.82
N GLU A 160 8.50 2.86 9.77
CA GLU A 160 9.25 3.94 9.13
C GLU A 160 8.31 5.04 8.61
N ASN A 161 7.22 4.67 7.96
CA ASN A 161 6.24 5.62 7.47
C ASN A 161 5.46 6.31 8.61
N ALA A 162 5.18 5.61 9.70
CA ALA A 162 4.49 6.21 10.86
C ALA A 162 5.37 7.24 11.59
N THR A 163 6.69 7.04 11.58
CA THR A 163 7.64 7.91 12.29
C THR A 163 8.20 9.05 11.44
N LYS A 164 8.19 8.90 10.12
CA LYS A 164 8.76 9.86 9.15
C LYS A 164 7.66 10.48 8.27
N LEU A 165 6.62 11.03 8.90
CA LEU A 165 5.54 11.70 8.17
C LEU A 165 6.05 13.05 7.62
N LEU A 166 6.49 13.07 6.37
CA LEU A 166 6.67 14.31 5.64
C LEU A 166 5.42 14.64 4.82
N PRO A 167 4.93 15.88 4.87
CA PRO A 167 3.81 16.29 4.05
C PRO A 167 4.20 16.20 2.57
N LEU A 168 3.33 15.56 1.76
CA LEU A 168 3.47 15.59 0.32
C LEU A 168 3.23 17.01 -0.19
N ALA A 169 4.12 17.49 -1.04
CA ALA A 169 3.89 18.73 -1.79
C ALA A 169 2.72 18.56 -2.78
N ASN A 170 2.13 19.67 -3.21
CA ASN A 170 1.13 19.65 -4.26
C ASN A 170 1.73 19.05 -5.54
N LEU A 171 1.06 18.05 -6.09
CA LEU A 171 1.49 17.41 -7.31
C LEU A 171 1.17 18.30 -8.50
N THR A 172 2.16 18.52 -9.36
CA THR A 172 2.03 19.30 -10.61
C THR A 172 2.02 18.42 -11.86
N VAL A 173 2.25 17.12 -11.69
CA VAL A 173 2.26 16.12 -12.75
C VAL A 173 0.82 15.74 -13.11
N ALA A 174 0.54 15.59 -14.41
CA ALA A 174 -0.75 15.08 -14.88
C ALA A 174 -1.03 13.72 -14.23
N THR A 175 -2.16 13.59 -13.54
CA THR A 175 -2.49 12.42 -12.73
C THR A 175 -3.80 11.79 -13.18
N GLY A 176 -3.74 10.50 -13.54
CA GLY A 176 -4.90 9.64 -13.75
C GLY A 176 -5.17 8.77 -12.50
N ILE A 177 -6.44 8.54 -12.21
CA ILE A 177 -6.89 7.72 -11.08
C ILE A 177 -7.83 6.65 -11.61
N SER A 178 -7.61 5.38 -11.21
CA SER A 178 -8.55 4.27 -11.39
C SER A 178 -9.01 3.83 -10.00
N LEU A 179 -10.33 3.72 -9.82
CA LEU A 179 -10.97 3.26 -8.59
C LEU A 179 -11.65 1.91 -8.82
#